data_2e3430ea24bade8e65b3b2919d76eb3b
#
_entry.id   2e3430ea24bade8e65b3b2919d76eb3b
#
_cell.length_a   1.000
_cell.length_b   1.000
_cell.length_c   1.000
_cell.angle_alpha   90.00
_cell.angle_beta   90.00
_cell.angle_gamma   90.00
#
_symmetry.space_group_name_H-M   'P 1'
#
loop_
_entity.id
_entity.type
_entity.pdbx_description
1 polymer ?
#
loop_
_entity_poly.entity_id
_entity_poly.type
_entity_poly.pdbx_seq_one_letter_code
_entity_poly.pdbx_strand_id
1 'polypeptide(L)'
;MRWTVSGLLALCVALAAPAGAQEIDAGRALFLGRATQTDDPALARRLARLPCKSCHGGDGQGADEGRAPPIDGPSLSRATPDRPAYDAALFHRAVTAGQSAGGRALSQLMPRYPMTAPEATALFAYLAALPAEQRQGVTPGRVTFGVAAPPGGGYRQTLQAALEARLGGAMVHGRTVAFVPVDPGNAATGRQVLAVLALPAGAVPDFAAEGIPALFPLGPLPGDEDPGTVRGFLPSAAGTRAALAARLASDARGPVAIWPESMAEGLRAALSANGPPAPSAKDPAREIVVLDGTELDGALKTAPGARLWIGWEAIRQAGHLPADREVIAINDVPALIGPRGDSPLAAHARLSGAVLAEVLKAAGRDLTRARLMAAFPAAWLDGLDLDYTAHPLTGTARVDFLPLR
;
A
#
# COMPACT_ATOMS: atom_id res chain seq x y z
N MET A 1 -38.26 -52.50 -4.79
CA MET A 1 -37.90 -51.17 -5.28
C MET A 1 -36.45 -50.90 -4.94
N ARG A 2 -35.53 -51.03 -5.90
CA ARG A 2 -34.08 -50.84 -5.71
C ARG A 2 -33.75 -49.45 -6.21
N TRP A 3 -33.21 -48.56 -5.34
CA TRP A 3 -32.72 -47.26 -5.68
C TRP A 3 -31.20 -47.39 -5.97
N THR A 4 -30.80 -47.16 -7.18
CA THR A 4 -29.39 -47.03 -7.59
C THR A 4 -28.95 -45.58 -7.36
N VAL A 5 -28.03 -45.36 -6.47
CA VAL A 5 -27.36 -44.07 -6.27
C VAL A 5 -26.23 -43.98 -7.30
N SER A 6 -26.43 -43.18 -8.35
CA SER A 6 -25.34 -42.81 -9.28
C SER A 6 -24.52 -41.72 -8.70
N GLY A 7 -23.31 -42.05 -8.25
CA GLY A 7 -22.30 -41.07 -7.79
C GLY A 7 -21.75 -40.32 -9.00
N LEU A 8 -21.97 -39.00 -9.05
CA LEU A 8 -21.24 -38.08 -9.92
C LEU A 8 -19.85 -37.84 -9.34
N LEU A 9 -18.82 -38.46 -9.94
CA LEU A 9 -17.43 -38.06 -9.73
C LEU A 9 -17.20 -36.70 -10.42
N ALA A 10 -17.11 -35.64 -9.64
CA ALA A 10 -16.64 -34.35 -10.13
C ALA A 10 -15.12 -34.44 -10.41
N LEU A 11 -14.74 -34.55 -11.66
CA LEU A 11 -13.36 -34.52 -12.12
C LEU A 11 -12.86 -33.06 -12.01
N CYS A 12 -12.16 -32.71 -10.93
CA CYS A 12 -11.42 -31.46 -10.85
C CYS A 12 -10.24 -31.52 -11.82
N VAL A 13 -10.43 -31.04 -13.03
CA VAL A 13 -9.32 -30.76 -13.96
C VAL A 13 -8.58 -29.55 -13.42
N ALA A 14 -7.49 -29.76 -12.71
CA ALA A 14 -6.52 -28.73 -12.41
C ALA A 14 -5.90 -28.29 -13.75
N LEU A 15 -6.31 -27.16 -14.29
CA LEU A 15 -5.69 -26.53 -15.45
C LEU A 15 -4.27 -26.13 -15.03
N ALA A 16 -3.28 -26.93 -15.38
CA ALA A 16 -1.88 -26.57 -15.23
C ALA A 16 -1.63 -25.30 -16.06
N ALA A 17 -1.10 -24.25 -15.41
CA ALA A 17 -0.69 -23.04 -16.12
C ALA A 17 0.35 -23.43 -17.20
N PRO A 18 0.34 -22.79 -18.38
CA PRO A 18 1.34 -23.07 -19.41
C PRO A 18 2.74 -22.81 -18.85
N ALA A 19 3.71 -23.64 -19.19
CA ALA A 19 5.08 -23.62 -18.65
C ALA A 19 5.72 -22.21 -18.68
N GLY A 20 5.45 -21.43 -19.70
CA GLY A 20 5.94 -20.04 -19.80
C GLY A 20 5.35 -19.07 -18.77
N ALA A 21 4.13 -19.30 -18.28
CA ALA A 21 3.54 -18.47 -17.22
C ALA A 21 4.18 -18.74 -15.85
N GLN A 22 4.50 -20.01 -15.57
CA GLN A 22 5.20 -20.39 -14.34
C GLN A 22 6.63 -19.81 -14.29
N GLU A 23 7.32 -19.83 -15.42
CA GLU A 23 8.65 -19.23 -15.56
C GLU A 23 8.63 -17.71 -15.32
N ILE A 24 7.67 -17.00 -15.89
CA ILE A 24 7.49 -15.55 -15.68
C ILE A 24 7.16 -15.25 -14.21
N ASP A 25 6.30 -16.06 -13.55
CA ASP A 25 5.96 -15.89 -12.14
C ASP A 25 7.16 -16.14 -11.21
N ALA A 26 7.99 -17.14 -11.52
CA ALA A 26 9.25 -17.38 -10.81
C ALA A 26 10.20 -16.19 -10.96
N GLY A 27 10.38 -15.69 -12.18
CA GLY A 27 11.20 -14.51 -12.46
C GLY A 27 10.70 -13.26 -11.76
N ARG A 28 9.37 -13.05 -11.71
CA ARG A 28 8.73 -11.95 -10.95
C ARG A 28 9.08 -12.02 -9.48
N ALA A 29 8.97 -13.21 -8.88
CA ALA A 29 9.29 -13.40 -7.47
C ALA A 29 10.76 -13.05 -7.18
N LEU A 30 11.69 -13.47 -8.02
CA LEU A 30 13.12 -13.11 -7.90
C LEU A 30 13.34 -11.60 -8.01
N PHE A 31 12.74 -10.94 -9.01
CA PHE A 31 12.85 -9.50 -9.21
C PHE A 31 12.35 -8.69 -8.01
N LEU A 32 11.21 -9.11 -7.44
CA LEU A 32 10.57 -8.48 -6.29
C LEU A 32 11.23 -8.85 -4.94
N GLY A 33 12.21 -9.76 -4.93
CA GLY A 33 12.92 -10.16 -3.72
C GLY A 33 12.18 -11.19 -2.86
N ARG A 34 11.21 -11.92 -3.42
CA ARG A 34 10.50 -12.99 -2.71
C ARG A 34 11.33 -14.27 -2.71
N ALA A 35 11.76 -14.67 -1.52
CA ALA A 35 12.68 -15.78 -1.32
C ALA A 35 12.07 -17.18 -1.55
N THR A 36 10.75 -17.26 -1.72
CA THR A 36 10.00 -18.55 -1.81
C THR A 36 10.24 -19.32 -3.11
N GLN A 37 10.97 -18.74 -4.05
CA GLN A 37 11.21 -19.31 -5.39
C GLN A 37 12.63 -19.86 -5.57
N THR A 38 13.43 -19.92 -4.50
CA THR A 38 14.79 -20.50 -4.53
C THR A 38 15.02 -21.39 -3.33
N ASP A 39 15.69 -22.52 -3.57
CA ASP A 39 16.12 -23.46 -2.51
C ASP A 39 17.44 -23.02 -1.87
N ASP A 40 18.14 -22.02 -2.44
CA ASP A 40 19.38 -21.48 -1.87
C ASP A 40 19.10 -20.39 -0.82
N PRO A 41 19.34 -20.67 0.47
CA PRO A 41 19.11 -19.70 1.54
C PRO A 41 20.04 -18.47 1.45
N ALA A 42 21.18 -18.55 0.78
CA ALA A 42 22.07 -17.39 0.58
C ALA A 42 21.48 -16.45 -0.47
N LEU A 43 20.97 -16.99 -1.57
CA LEU A 43 20.24 -16.23 -2.58
C LEU A 43 18.98 -15.60 -1.99
N ALA A 44 18.17 -16.38 -1.25
CA ALA A 44 16.97 -15.91 -0.58
C ALA A 44 17.23 -14.70 0.32
N ARG A 45 18.21 -14.79 1.21
CA ARG A 45 18.59 -13.68 2.09
C ARG A 45 19.07 -12.45 1.32
N ARG A 46 19.81 -12.63 0.23
CA ARG A 46 20.35 -11.54 -0.57
C ARG A 46 19.23 -10.81 -1.33
N LEU A 47 18.32 -11.56 -1.95
CA LEU A 47 17.15 -10.99 -2.63
C LEU A 47 16.22 -10.25 -1.68
N ALA A 48 15.97 -10.79 -0.49
CA ALA A 48 15.14 -10.14 0.52
C ALA A 48 15.72 -8.78 0.98
N ARG A 49 17.06 -8.68 1.07
CA ARG A 49 17.73 -7.45 1.49
C ARG A 49 17.90 -6.43 0.37
N LEU A 50 18.18 -6.89 -0.84
CA LEU A 50 18.52 -6.07 -2.00
C LEU A 50 17.81 -6.64 -3.24
N PRO A 51 16.48 -6.52 -3.33
CA PRO A 51 15.75 -6.95 -4.52
C PRO A 51 16.15 -6.11 -5.74
N CYS A 52 16.09 -6.70 -6.92
CA CYS A 52 16.48 -6.03 -8.18
C CYS A 52 15.74 -4.68 -8.36
N LYS A 53 14.44 -4.66 -8.00
CA LYS A 53 13.59 -3.46 -8.08
C LYS A 53 14.11 -2.27 -7.27
N SER A 54 14.85 -2.50 -6.18
CA SER A 54 15.31 -1.42 -5.30
C SER A 54 16.34 -0.50 -5.96
N CYS A 55 17.11 -1.02 -6.92
CA CYS A 55 18.10 -0.24 -7.65
C CYS A 55 17.65 0.05 -9.08
N HIS A 56 16.94 -0.91 -9.71
CA HIS A 56 16.56 -0.81 -11.13
C HIS A 56 15.13 -0.28 -11.34
N GLY A 57 14.42 0.11 -10.27
CA GLY A 57 13.04 0.55 -10.33
C GLY A 57 12.05 -0.61 -10.50
N GLY A 58 10.79 -0.39 -10.13
CA GLY A 58 9.72 -1.38 -10.30
C GLY A 58 9.38 -1.70 -11.76
N ASP A 59 9.76 -0.82 -12.67
CA ASP A 59 9.60 -0.95 -14.12
C ASP A 59 10.88 -1.39 -14.86
N GLY A 60 11.97 -1.56 -14.12
CA GLY A 60 13.26 -1.93 -14.69
C GLY A 60 13.96 -0.81 -15.48
N GLN A 61 13.50 0.44 -15.39
CA GLN A 61 14.09 1.59 -16.13
C GLN A 61 15.29 2.22 -15.43
N GLY A 62 15.63 1.76 -14.22
CA GLY A 62 16.66 2.36 -13.38
C GLY A 62 16.07 3.38 -12.39
N ALA A 63 16.86 3.77 -11.38
CA ALA A 63 16.47 4.82 -10.48
C ALA A 63 16.75 6.20 -11.08
N ASP A 64 15.94 7.20 -10.72
CA ASP A 64 16.06 8.59 -11.19
C ASP A 64 17.43 9.22 -10.91
N GLU A 65 18.19 8.68 -9.94
CA GLU A 65 19.55 9.10 -9.61
C GLU A 65 20.64 8.59 -10.58
N GLY A 66 20.27 7.87 -11.66
CA GLY A 66 21.19 7.42 -12.70
C GLY A 66 22.23 6.37 -12.28
N ARG A 67 22.07 5.77 -11.08
CA ARG A 67 23.06 4.82 -10.53
C ARG A 67 22.95 3.40 -11.06
N ALA A 68 21.76 2.99 -11.48
CA ALA A 68 21.52 1.67 -12.05
C ALA A 68 20.96 1.79 -13.47
N PRO A 69 21.51 1.03 -14.44
CA PRO A 69 21.05 1.10 -15.82
C PRO A 69 19.69 0.41 -15.98
N PRO A 70 18.93 0.72 -17.04
CA PRO A 70 17.72 -0.02 -17.40
C PRO A 70 18.03 -1.50 -17.65
N ILE A 71 17.13 -2.37 -17.15
CA ILE A 71 17.20 -3.83 -17.30
C ILE A 71 15.90 -4.45 -17.82
N ASP A 72 14.97 -3.64 -18.30
CA ASP A 72 13.78 -4.14 -18.98
C ASP A 72 14.11 -4.84 -20.30
N GLY A 73 13.18 -5.63 -20.83
CA GLY A 73 13.40 -6.41 -22.06
C GLY A 73 13.93 -5.61 -23.22
N PRO A 74 13.33 -4.46 -23.60
CA PRO A 74 13.85 -3.59 -24.66
C PRO A 74 15.29 -3.13 -24.45
N SER A 75 15.67 -2.82 -23.21
CA SER A 75 17.03 -2.39 -22.88
C SER A 75 18.04 -3.51 -22.93
N LEU A 76 17.66 -4.71 -22.47
CA LEU A 76 18.54 -5.89 -22.51
C LEU A 76 18.71 -6.45 -23.91
N SER A 77 17.66 -6.47 -24.73
CA SER A 77 17.68 -7.00 -26.11
C SER A 77 18.35 -6.07 -27.12
N ARG A 78 18.67 -4.83 -26.73
CA ARG A 78 19.37 -3.88 -27.61
C ARG A 78 20.87 -4.05 -27.51
N ALA A 79 21.53 -4.30 -28.65
CA ALA A 79 22.97 -4.15 -28.75
C ALA A 79 23.38 -2.66 -28.66
N THR A 80 24.51 -2.40 -28.05
CA THR A 80 25.13 -1.06 -27.98
C THR A 80 26.58 -1.13 -28.49
N PRO A 81 27.27 -0.01 -28.74
CA PRO A 81 28.66 -0.05 -29.11
C PRO A 81 29.55 -0.83 -28.13
N ASP A 82 29.20 -0.84 -26.85
CA ASP A 82 30.01 -1.42 -25.77
C ASP A 82 29.60 -2.87 -25.43
N ARG A 83 28.52 -3.38 -25.96
CA ARG A 83 28.03 -4.73 -25.67
C ARG A 83 27.05 -5.27 -26.71
N PRO A 84 27.04 -6.59 -26.99
CA PRO A 84 25.96 -7.23 -27.71
C PRO A 84 24.64 -7.22 -26.88
N ALA A 85 23.53 -7.57 -27.53
CA ALA A 85 22.29 -7.88 -26.81
C ALA A 85 22.55 -8.99 -25.78
N TYR A 86 21.80 -8.93 -24.66
CA TYR A 86 21.80 -10.04 -23.71
C TYR A 86 20.95 -11.19 -24.23
N ASP A 87 21.43 -12.38 -24.00
CA ASP A 87 20.67 -13.63 -23.95
C ASP A 87 20.66 -14.15 -22.49
N ALA A 88 20.00 -15.26 -22.24
CA ALA A 88 19.91 -15.83 -20.91
C ALA A 88 21.27 -16.21 -20.30
N ALA A 89 22.24 -16.69 -21.12
CA ALA A 89 23.56 -17.07 -20.64
C ALA A 89 24.42 -15.86 -20.29
N LEU A 90 24.38 -14.82 -21.12
CA LEU A 90 25.06 -13.55 -20.87
C LEU A 90 24.45 -12.83 -19.67
N PHE A 91 23.13 -12.92 -19.50
CA PHE A 91 22.44 -12.36 -18.34
C PHE A 91 22.80 -13.12 -17.05
N HIS A 92 22.82 -14.46 -17.08
CA HIS A 92 23.27 -15.29 -15.97
C HIS A 92 24.70 -14.90 -15.53
N ARG A 93 25.63 -14.76 -16.48
CA ARG A 93 26.98 -14.30 -16.17
C ARG A 93 27.03 -12.91 -15.55
N ALA A 94 26.14 -12.00 -16.00
CA ALA A 94 26.09 -10.65 -15.47
C ALA A 94 25.63 -10.65 -13.99
N VAL A 95 24.60 -11.39 -13.64
CA VAL A 95 24.06 -11.41 -12.27
C VAL A 95 24.90 -12.21 -11.29
N THR A 96 25.62 -13.27 -11.76
CA THR A 96 26.46 -14.13 -10.92
C THR A 96 27.91 -13.66 -10.82
N ALA A 97 28.55 -13.44 -11.97
CA ALA A 97 29.97 -13.07 -12.04
C ALA A 97 30.22 -11.57 -12.14
N GLY A 98 29.18 -10.76 -12.40
CA GLY A 98 29.31 -9.32 -12.55
C GLY A 98 30.03 -8.88 -13.82
N GLN A 99 29.85 -9.61 -14.91
CA GLN A 99 30.39 -9.27 -16.21
C GLN A 99 29.27 -8.92 -17.19
N SER A 100 29.36 -7.76 -17.81
CA SER A 100 28.41 -7.35 -18.85
C SER A 100 28.46 -8.29 -20.06
N ALA A 101 27.47 -8.22 -20.95
CA ALA A 101 27.44 -9.00 -22.18
C ALA A 101 28.69 -8.76 -23.03
N GLY A 102 29.31 -7.56 -22.99
CA GLY A 102 30.56 -7.22 -23.64
C GLY A 102 31.82 -7.60 -22.84
N GLY A 103 31.70 -8.31 -21.71
CA GLY A 103 32.85 -8.76 -20.89
C GLY A 103 33.38 -7.73 -19.89
N ARG A 104 32.89 -6.48 -19.89
CA ARG A 104 33.28 -5.44 -18.93
C ARG A 104 32.77 -5.78 -17.52
N ALA A 105 33.57 -5.53 -16.48
CA ALA A 105 33.16 -5.65 -15.11
C ALA A 105 32.02 -4.66 -14.79
N LEU A 106 30.95 -5.16 -14.15
CA LEU A 106 29.86 -4.36 -13.63
C LEU A 106 30.27 -3.69 -12.31
N SER A 107 29.60 -2.59 -11.97
CA SER A 107 29.81 -1.87 -10.70
C SER A 107 29.79 -2.83 -9.50
N GLN A 108 30.67 -2.57 -8.53
CA GLN A 108 30.67 -3.32 -7.26
C GLN A 108 29.43 -3.03 -6.40
N LEU A 109 28.72 -1.91 -6.65
CA LEU A 109 27.46 -1.59 -6.00
C LEU A 109 26.34 -2.55 -6.42
N MET A 110 26.43 -3.16 -7.62
CA MET A 110 25.49 -4.20 -8.01
C MET A 110 25.86 -5.51 -7.29
N PRO A 111 24.99 -6.06 -6.42
CA PRO A 111 25.26 -7.33 -5.75
C PRO A 111 25.45 -8.46 -6.75
N ARG A 112 26.19 -9.50 -6.34
CA ARG A 112 26.29 -10.75 -7.09
C ARG A 112 25.34 -11.76 -6.48
N TYR A 113 24.47 -12.33 -7.30
CA TYR A 113 23.44 -13.27 -6.87
C TYR A 113 23.86 -14.67 -7.29
N PRO A 114 23.98 -15.64 -6.36
CA PRO A 114 24.34 -17.02 -6.69
C PRO A 114 23.15 -17.77 -7.32
N MET A 115 22.65 -17.25 -8.44
CA MET A 115 21.53 -17.84 -9.16
C MET A 115 21.98 -19.03 -9.99
N THR A 116 21.16 -20.06 -10.05
CA THR A 116 21.26 -21.14 -11.03
C THR A 116 20.90 -20.62 -12.42
N ALA A 117 21.30 -21.34 -13.47
CA ALA A 117 20.94 -20.97 -14.84
C ALA A 117 19.39 -20.93 -15.07
N PRO A 118 18.58 -21.88 -14.56
CA PRO A 118 17.13 -21.79 -14.63
C PRO A 118 16.54 -20.54 -13.93
N GLU A 119 17.02 -20.18 -12.74
CA GLU A 119 16.57 -18.97 -12.02
C GLU A 119 16.90 -17.71 -12.80
N ALA A 120 18.09 -17.59 -13.35
CA ALA A 120 18.48 -16.45 -14.17
C ALA A 120 17.67 -16.39 -15.47
N THR A 121 17.35 -17.53 -16.08
CA THR A 121 16.47 -17.60 -17.27
C THR A 121 15.06 -17.14 -16.94
N ALA A 122 14.50 -17.57 -15.83
CA ALA A 122 13.18 -17.13 -15.37
C ALA A 122 13.16 -15.61 -15.11
N LEU A 123 14.18 -15.08 -14.44
CA LEU A 123 14.31 -13.63 -14.22
C LEU A 123 14.45 -12.86 -15.55
N PHE A 124 15.23 -13.38 -16.49
CA PHE A 124 15.39 -12.76 -17.81
C PHE A 124 14.07 -12.76 -18.61
N ALA A 125 13.33 -13.86 -18.59
CA ALA A 125 11.99 -13.96 -19.20
C ALA A 125 11.00 -12.98 -18.57
N TYR A 126 11.01 -12.82 -17.24
CA TYR A 126 10.20 -11.82 -16.58
C TYR A 126 10.57 -10.39 -17.00
N LEU A 127 11.85 -10.04 -17.05
CA LEU A 127 12.31 -8.72 -17.48
C LEU A 127 11.89 -8.41 -18.92
N ALA A 128 11.80 -9.42 -19.78
CA ALA A 128 11.25 -9.28 -21.13
C ALA A 128 9.74 -8.98 -21.11
N ALA A 129 8.99 -9.56 -20.17
CA ALA A 129 7.55 -9.35 -20.01
C ALA A 129 7.19 -8.07 -19.23
N LEU A 130 8.13 -7.51 -18.47
CA LEU A 130 7.91 -6.40 -17.53
C LEU A 130 7.25 -5.17 -18.17
N PRO A 131 7.60 -4.70 -19.38
CA PRO A 131 6.92 -3.56 -19.99
C PRO A 131 5.43 -3.79 -20.27
N ALA A 132 5.03 -5.03 -20.59
CA ALA A 132 3.64 -5.39 -20.75
C ALA A 132 2.90 -5.47 -19.40
N GLU A 133 3.57 -6.00 -18.38
CA GLU A 133 3.04 -6.02 -17.02
C GLU A 133 2.81 -4.62 -16.45
N GLN A 134 3.71 -3.70 -16.70
CA GLN A 134 3.57 -2.29 -16.29
C GLN A 134 2.35 -1.61 -16.92
N ARG A 135 1.81 -2.13 -18.03
CA ARG A 135 0.63 -1.64 -18.74
C ARG A 135 -0.63 -2.47 -18.50
N GLN A 136 -0.62 -3.40 -17.56
CA GLN A 136 -1.83 -4.17 -17.24
C GLN A 136 -3.01 -3.23 -16.91
N GLY A 137 -4.18 -3.57 -17.42
CA GLY A 137 -5.37 -2.71 -17.29
C GLY A 137 -5.40 -1.50 -18.22
N VAL A 138 -4.38 -1.27 -19.05
CA VAL A 138 -4.32 -0.13 -20.00
C VAL A 138 -4.46 -0.62 -21.44
N THR A 139 -5.46 -0.12 -22.14
CA THR A 139 -5.67 -0.33 -23.58
C THR A 139 -5.75 1.01 -24.32
N PRO A 140 -5.77 1.03 -25.64
CA PRO A 140 -5.93 2.30 -26.39
C PRO A 140 -7.17 3.11 -26.01
N GLY A 141 -8.29 2.46 -25.65
CA GLY A 141 -9.56 3.13 -25.33
C GLY A 141 -9.98 3.07 -23.86
N ARG A 142 -9.27 2.36 -23.00
CA ARG A 142 -9.70 2.14 -21.61
C ARG A 142 -8.53 2.02 -20.64
N VAL A 143 -8.74 2.53 -19.42
CA VAL A 143 -7.93 2.25 -18.24
C VAL A 143 -8.81 1.53 -17.22
N THR A 144 -8.36 0.40 -16.69
CA THR A 144 -9.11 -0.43 -15.74
C THR A 144 -8.40 -0.46 -14.40
N PHE A 145 -9.14 -0.10 -13.35
CA PHE A 145 -8.74 -0.19 -11.95
C PHE A 145 -9.53 -1.27 -11.22
N GLY A 146 -8.90 -1.95 -10.27
CA GLY A 146 -9.58 -2.82 -9.33
C GLY A 146 -10.15 -2.02 -8.17
N VAL A 147 -11.25 -2.48 -7.58
CA VAL A 147 -11.83 -1.93 -6.35
C VAL A 147 -12.15 -3.07 -5.39
N ALA A 148 -11.54 -3.03 -4.21
CA ALA A 148 -11.70 -4.04 -3.18
C ALA A 148 -12.65 -3.61 -2.04
N ALA A 149 -13.33 -2.47 -2.18
CA ALA A 149 -14.32 -2.00 -1.20
C ALA A 149 -15.46 -3.01 -1.01
N PRO A 150 -16.06 -3.09 0.19
CA PRO A 150 -17.18 -3.98 0.47
C PRO A 150 -18.32 -3.82 -0.55
N PRO A 151 -18.96 -4.91 -0.97
CA PRO A 151 -20.10 -4.85 -1.89
C PRO A 151 -21.31 -4.15 -1.23
N GLY A 152 -22.17 -3.55 -2.05
CA GLY A 152 -23.45 -2.98 -1.63
C GLY A 152 -23.45 -1.52 -1.15
N GLY A 153 -22.27 -0.92 -0.90
CA GLY A 153 -22.17 0.45 -0.34
C GLY A 153 -22.17 1.60 -1.36
N GLY A 154 -22.43 1.36 -2.64
CA GLY A 154 -22.38 2.43 -3.65
C GLY A 154 -20.97 2.99 -3.92
N TYR A 155 -19.93 2.38 -3.33
CA TYR A 155 -18.56 2.89 -3.38
C TYR A 155 -18.09 3.17 -4.80
N ARG A 156 -18.24 2.20 -5.72
CA ARG A 156 -17.79 2.34 -7.11
C ARG A 156 -18.55 3.43 -7.87
N GLN A 157 -19.85 3.58 -7.62
CA GLN A 157 -20.66 4.64 -8.23
C GLN A 157 -20.22 6.02 -7.74
N THR A 158 -20.01 6.19 -6.44
CA THR A 158 -19.53 7.46 -5.84
C THR A 158 -18.12 7.78 -6.33
N LEU A 159 -17.23 6.81 -6.39
CA LEU A 159 -15.88 6.92 -6.93
C LEU A 159 -15.89 7.38 -8.40
N GLN A 160 -16.70 6.71 -9.24
CA GLN A 160 -16.85 7.04 -10.66
C GLN A 160 -17.38 8.46 -10.85
N ALA A 161 -18.45 8.82 -10.15
CA ALA A 161 -19.06 10.15 -10.24
C ALA A 161 -18.08 11.25 -9.82
N ALA A 162 -17.33 11.05 -8.75
CA ALA A 162 -16.33 12.02 -8.27
C ALA A 162 -15.17 12.18 -9.27
N LEU A 163 -14.69 11.07 -9.83
CA LEU A 163 -13.66 11.07 -10.86
C LEU A 163 -14.13 11.84 -12.10
N GLU A 164 -15.32 11.52 -12.63
CA GLU A 164 -15.88 12.17 -13.82
C GLU A 164 -16.13 13.66 -13.60
N ALA A 165 -16.66 14.04 -12.44
CA ALA A 165 -16.84 15.44 -12.07
C ALA A 165 -15.51 16.21 -12.09
N ARG A 166 -14.44 15.59 -11.59
CA ARG A 166 -13.12 16.22 -11.52
C ARG A 166 -12.39 16.25 -12.86
N LEU A 167 -12.63 15.26 -13.72
CA LEU A 167 -12.11 15.21 -15.10
C LEU A 167 -12.87 16.17 -16.04
N GLY A 168 -14.09 16.54 -15.69
CA GLY A 168 -15.01 17.24 -16.59
C GLY A 168 -15.63 16.31 -17.65
N GLY A 169 -15.67 14.99 -17.38
CA GLY A 169 -16.24 13.97 -18.25
C GLY A 169 -15.71 12.56 -17.96
N ALA A 170 -16.16 11.57 -18.73
CA ALA A 170 -15.83 10.16 -18.52
C ALA A 170 -14.46 9.74 -19.07
N MET A 171 -13.71 10.63 -19.68
CA MET A 171 -12.48 10.31 -20.41
C MET A 171 -11.28 11.10 -19.91
N VAL A 172 -10.12 10.42 -19.87
CA VAL A 172 -8.80 11.03 -19.65
C VAL A 172 -7.84 10.57 -20.75
N HIS A 173 -7.15 11.49 -21.40
CA HIS A 173 -6.21 11.22 -22.49
C HIS A 173 -6.77 10.30 -23.60
N GLY A 174 -8.06 10.42 -23.92
CA GLY A 174 -8.75 9.61 -24.94
C GLY A 174 -9.14 8.19 -24.49
N ARG A 175 -9.11 7.90 -23.17
CA ARG A 175 -9.51 6.61 -22.59
C ARG A 175 -10.62 6.77 -21.58
N THR A 176 -11.57 5.85 -21.57
CA THR A 176 -12.54 5.72 -20.47
C THR A 176 -11.88 5.08 -19.27
N VAL A 177 -12.30 5.47 -18.06
CA VAL A 177 -11.86 4.84 -16.82
C VAL A 177 -12.94 3.87 -16.34
N ALA A 178 -12.55 2.63 -16.06
CA ALA A 178 -13.45 1.58 -15.59
C ALA A 178 -12.98 1.00 -14.27
N PHE A 179 -13.93 0.65 -13.40
CA PHE A 179 -13.71 0.03 -12.11
C PHE A 179 -14.31 -1.37 -12.07
N VAL A 180 -13.48 -2.38 -11.76
CA VAL A 180 -13.90 -3.79 -11.63
C VAL A 180 -13.71 -4.27 -10.19
N PRO A 181 -14.52 -5.22 -9.70
CA PRO A 181 -14.32 -5.79 -8.38
C PRO A 181 -13.01 -6.60 -8.34
N VAL A 182 -12.30 -6.52 -7.20
CA VAL A 182 -11.10 -7.30 -6.90
C VAL A 182 -11.30 -7.95 -5.54
N ASP A 183 -10.93 -9.22 -5.41
CA ASP A 183 -10.94 -9.94 -4.14
C ASP A 183 -9.74 -9.53 -3.29
N PRO A 184 -9.94 -8.87 -2.13
CA PRO A 184 -8.84 -8.48 -1.25
C PRO A 184 -8.09 -9.67 -0.64
N GLY A 185 -8.68 -10.86 -0.59
CA GLY A 185 -8.03 -12.09 -0.12
C GLY A 185 -7.16 -12.78 -1.17
N ASN A 186 -7.14 -12.27 -2.42
CA ASN A 186 -6.39 -12.90 -3.51
C ASN A 186 -5.71 -11.85 -4.40
N ALA A 187 -4.45 -11.56 -4.11
CA ALA A 187 -3.67 -10.57 -4.85
C ALA A 187 -3.52 -10.88 -6.35
N ALA A 188 -3.65 -12.15 -6.78
CA ALA A 188 -3.60 -12.50 -8.19
C ALA A 188 -4.73 -11.85 -9.00
N THR A 189 -5.88 -11.56 -8.39
CA THR A 189 -7.00 -10.87 -9.05
C THR A 189 -6.66 -9.42 -9.43
N GLY A 190 -5.68 -8.82 -8.75
CA GLY A 190 -5.17 -7.47 -9.04
C GLY A 190 -4.15 -7.41 -10.17
N ARG A 191 -3.65 -8.55 -10.68
CA ARG A 191 -2.61 -8.54 -11.72
C ARG A 191 -3.11 -8.00 -13.07
N GLN A 192 -4.41 -8.10 -13.35
CA GLN A 192 -5.01 -7.70 -14.63
C GLN A 192 -5.44 -6.23 -14.68
N VAL A 193 -5.29 -5.49 -13.61
CA VAL A 193 -5.65 -4.07 -13.51
C VAL A 193 -4.42 -3.19 -13.31
N LEU A 194 -4.54 -1.90 -13.59
CA LEU A 194 -3.43 -0.96 -13.44
C LEU A 194 -3.05 -0.77 -11.97
N ALA A 195 -4.04 -0.60 -11.12
CA ALA A 195 -3.89 -0.49 -9.68
C ALA A 195 -5.19 -0.95 -8.98
N VAL A 196 -5.12 -1.24 -7.68
CA VAL A 196 -6.28 -1.61 -6.86
C VAL A 196 -6.55 -0.52 -5.83
N LEU A 197 -7.80 -0.07 -5.76
CA LEU A 197 -8.28 0.94 -4.83
C LEU A 197 -9.03 0.30 -3.66
N ALA A 198 -9.01 1.00 -2.52
CA ALA A 198 -9.81 0.67 -1.36
C ALA A 198 -9.58 -0.75 -0.82
N LEU A 199 -8.33 -1.22 -0.88
CA LEU A 199 -7.94 -2.43 -0.18
C LEU A 199 -8.08 -2.22 1.34
N PRO A 200 -8.60 -3.20 2.10
CA PRO A 200 -8.40 -3.20 3.55
C PRO A 200 -6.92 -3.10 3.87
N ALA A 201 -6.54 -2.31 4.88
CA ALA A 201 -5.13 -2.07 5.22
C ALA A 201 -4.33 -3.38 5.44
N GLY A 202 -4.97 -4.42 6.02
CA GLY A 202 -4.35 -5.73 6.21
C GLY A 202 -4.04 -6.52 4.93
N ALA A 203 -4.72 -6.22 3.80
CA ALA A 203 -4.47 -6.88 2.51
C ALA A 203 -3.38 -6.17 1.68
N VAL A 204 -3.05 -4.93 2.01
CA VAL A 204 -2.06 -4.12 1.25
C VAL A 204 -0.71 -4.80 1.10
N PRO A 205 -0.11 -5.45 2.14
CA PRO A 205 1.18 -6.10 1.99
C PRO A 205 1.22 -7.19 0.91
N ASP A 206 0.16 -7.96 0.74
CA ASP A 206 0.10 -9.04 -0.24
C ASP A 206 0.11 -8.49 -1.68
N PHE A 207 -0.65 -7.42 -1.93
CA PHE A 207 -0.65 -6.75 -3.24
C PHE A 207 0.67 -6.04 -3.52
N ALA A 208 1.24 -5.35 -2.54
CA ALA A 208 2.55 -4.71 -2.64
C ALA A 208 3.68 -5.73 -2.91
N ALA A 209 3.60 -6.91 -2.28
CA ALA A 209 4.53 -8.02 -2.54
C ALA A 209 4.45 -8.53 -3.98
N GLU A 210 3.29 -8.45 -4.63
CA GLU A 210 3.09 -8.78 -6.04
C GLU A 210 3.49 -7.63 -7.00
N GLY A 211 3.93 -6.47 -6.49
CA GLY A 211 4.22 -5.28 -7.30
C GLY A 211 2.96 -4.62 -7.90
N ILE A 212 1.79 -4.88 -7.31
CA ILE A 212 0.52 -4.30 -7.73
C ILE A 212 0.30 -3.01 -6.95
N PRO A 213 0.13 -1.85 -7.60
CA PRO A 213 -0.15 -0.61 -6.90
C PRO A 213 -1.45 -0.68 -6.10
N ALA A 214 -1.37 -0.31 -4.81
CA ALA A 214 -2.50 -0.18 -3.90
C ALA A 214 -2.77 1.29 -3.61
N LEU A 215 -3.93 1.79 -4.05
CA LEU A 215 -4.31 3.18 -3.91
C LEU A 215 -5.44 3.35 -2.89
N PHE A 216 -5.26 4.32 -2.03
CA PHE A 216 -6.27 4.74 -1.05
C PHE A 216 -6.80 3.56 -0.22
N PRO A 217 -5.95 2.88 0.57
CA PRO A 217 -6.39 1.80 1.45
C PRO A 217 -7.50 2.24 2.40
N LEU A 218 -8.40 1.31 2.75
CA LEU A 218 -9.42 1.51 3.77
C LEU A 218 -8.79 1.30 5.15
N GLY A 219 -8.64 2.39 5.88
CA GLY A 219 -8.01 2.42 7.19
C GLY A 219 -6.52 2.79 7.16
N PRO A 220 -5.97 3.12 8.34
CA PRO A 220 -4.58 3.53 8.47
C PRO A 220 -3.63 2.36 8.20
N LEU A 221 -2.54 2.64 7.50
CA LEU A 221 -1.43 1.70 7.34
C LEU A 221 -0.63 1.59 8.65
N PRO A 222 0.01 0.45 8.95
CA PRO A 222 0.66 0.24 10.24
C PRO A 222 1.88 1.14 10.49
N GLY A 223 2.65 1.45 9.45
CA GLY A 223 3.90 2.23 9.50
C GLY A 223 4.02 3.23 8.36
N ASP A 224 5.14 3.94 8.31
CA ASP A 224 5.45 5.00 7.35
C ASP A 224 6.42 4.53 6.25
N GLU A 225 6.83 3.27 6.26
CA GLU A 225 7.71 2.72 5.23
C GLU A 225 6.98 2.63 3.88
N ASP A 226 7.49 3.34 2.88
CA ASP A 226 6.93 3.34 1.53
C ASP A 226 7.51 2.17 0.69
N PRO A 227 6.71 1.17 0.34
CA PRO A 227 7.14 0.09 -0.55
C PRO A 227 7.25 0.54 -2.03
N GLY A 228 6.98 1.81 -2.33
CA GLY A 228 6.96 2.37 -3.69
C GLY A 228 5.70 2.02 -4.50
N THR A 229 4.83 1.18 -3.96
CA THR A 229 3.61 0.68 -4.63
C THR A 229 2.32 1.03 -3.92
N VAL A 230 2.39 1.84 -2.85
CA VAL A 230 1.22 2.21 -2.05
C VAL A 230 1.09 3.73 -1.97
N ARG A 231 -0.13 4.25 -2.13
CA ARG A 231 -0.47 5.66 -1.88
C ARG A 231 -1.81 5.75 -1.17
N GLY A 232 -1.79 6.39 -0.01
CA GLY A 232 -2.98 6.70 0.79
C GLY A 232 -3.27 8.20 0.82
N PHE A 233 -4.25 8.59 1.61
CA PHE A 233 -4.53 9.98 2.01
C PHE A 233 -4.96 10.06 3.48
N LEU A 234 -4.65 9.02 4.26
CA LEU A 234 -4.85 8.97 5.70
C LEU A 234 -3.48 8.83 6.38
N PRO A 235 -3.25 9.44 7.53
CA PRO A 235 -2.03 9.23 8.30
C PRO A 235 -1.88 7.75 8.65
N SER A 236 -0.65 7.29 8.79
CA SER A 236 -0.41 5.92 9.26
C SER A 236 -0.77 5.78 10.74
N ALA A 237 -0.94 4.55 11.20
CA ALA A 237 -1.13 4.28 12.63
C ALA A 237 0.07 4.73 13.47
N ALA A 238 1.29 4.63 12.92
CA ALA A 238 2.49 5.16 13.56
C ALA A 238 2.46 6.70 13.65
N GLY A 239 2.10 7.36 12.55
CA GLY A 239 1.95 8.82 12.48
C GLY A 239 0.87 9.33 13.45
N THR A 240 -0.30 8.66 13.51
CA THR A 240 -1.36 9.00 14.46
C THR A 240 -0.88 8.87 15.92
N ARG A 241 -0.15 7.79 16.24
CA ARG A 241 0.43 7.63 17.59
C ARG A 241 1.45 8.70 17.92
N ALA A 242 2.32 9.06 16.98
CA ALA A 242 3.31 10.12 17.15
C ALA A 242 2.64 11.49 17.38
N ALA A 243 1.62 11.83 16.58
CA ALA A 243 0.84 13.05 16.73
C ALA A 243 0.12 13.10 18.09
N LEU A 244 -0.50 12.00 18.52
CA LEU A 244 -1.15 11.89 19.83
C LEU A 244 -0.14 12.02 20.96
N ALA A 245 1.03 11.38 20.86
CA ALA A 245 2.08 11.49 21.86
C ALA A 245 2.57 12.95 22.02
N ALA A 246 2.81 13.63 20.89
CA ALA A 246 3.19 15.05 20.89
C ALA A 246 2.11 15.94 21.52
N ARG A 247 0.84 15.67 21.21
CA ARG A 247 -0.29 16.40 21.78
C ARG A 247 -0.44 16.17 23.29
N LEU A 248 -0.32 14.94 23.74
CA LEU A 248 -0.35 14.61 25.18
C LEU A 248 0.83 15.22 25.92
N ALA A 249 2.02 15.27 25.32
CA ALA A 249 3.19 15.90 25.94
C ALA A 249 2.99 17.41 26.19
N SER A 250 2.21 18.10 25.33
CA SER A 250 1.90 19.53 25.48
C SER A 250 0.69 19.82 26.38
N ASP A 251 -0.34 18.97 26.35
CA ASP A 251 -1.68 19.29 26.86
C ASP A 251 -2.10 18.44 28.05
N ALA A 252 -1.41 17.32 28.35
CA ALA A 252 -1.80 16.44 29.44
C ALA A 252 -1.69 17.13 30.81
N ARG A 253 -2.73 16.97 31.61
CA ARG A 253 -2.85 17.56 32.97
C ARG A 253 -2.22 16.69 34.04
N GLY A 254 -1.66 15.54 33.67
CA GLY A 254 -1.03 14.59 34.59
C GLY A 254 -0.83 13.22 33.98
N PRO A 255 -0.75 12.17 34.80
CA PRO A 255 -0.50 10.81 34.30
C PRO A 255 -1.54 10.31 33.30
N VAL A 256 -1.06 9.57 32.28
CA VAL A 256 -1.85 9.04 31.18
C VAL A 256 -2.02 7.54 31.30
N ALA A 257 -3.24 7.07 31.43
CA ALA A 257 -3.62 5.67 31.28
C ALA A 257 -3.93 5.37 29.81
N ILE A 258 -3.51 4.22 29.31
CA ILE A 258 -3.76 3.75 27.94
C ILE A 258 -4.52 2.43 28.03
N TRP A 259 -5.62 2.33 27.29
CA TRP A 259 -6.54 1.19 27.39
C TRP A 259 -6.97 0.69 25.99
N PRO A 260 -7.00 -0.63 25.71
CA PRO A 260 -6.52 -1.70 26.59
C PRO A 260 -4.98 -1.74 26.68
N GLU A 261 -4.49 -2.31 27.77
CA GLU A 261 -3.04 -2.46 28.04
C GLU A 261 -2.31 -3.21 26.92
N SER A 262 -2.96 -4.21 26.31
CA SER A 262 -2.44 -5.01 25.22
C SER A 262 -2.12 -4.19 23.95
N MET A 263 -2.70 -3.01 23.77
CA MET A 263 -2.50 -2.11 22.62
C MET A 263 -1.62 -0.89 22.99
N ALA A 264 -1.19 -0.79 24.23
CA ALA A 264 -0.53 0.40 24.75
C ALA A 264 0.94 0.57 24.32
N GLU A 265 1.63 -0.51 23.95
CA GLU A 265 3.08 -0.52 23.73
C GLU A 265 3.55 0.55 22.72
N GLY A 266 2.94 0.62 21.55
CA GLY A 266 3.33 1.57 20.52
C GLY A 266 3.14 3.04 20.91
N LEU A 267 2.08 3.36 21.66
CA LEU A 267 1.88 4.73 22.17
C LEU A 267 2.80 5.04 23.36
N ARG A 268 3.04 4.09 24.25
CA ARG A 268 4.02 4.25 25.34
C ARG A 268 5.42 4.49 24.82
N ALA A 269 5.83 3.74 23.79
CA ALA A 269 7.12 3.95 23.13
C ALA A 269 7.22 5.40 22.57
N ALA A 270 6.15 5.89 21.96
CA ALA A 270 6.10 7.26 21.45
C ALA A 270 6.11 8.32 22.57
N LEU A 271 5.55 8.03 23.75
CA LEU A 271 5.54 8.91 24.92
C LEU A 271 6.86 8.90 25.70
N SER A 272 7.70 7.85 25.60
CA SER A 272 8.81 7.56 26.52
C SER A 272 9.91 8.62 26.58
N ALA A 273 10.06 9.48 25.58
CA ALA A 273 11.15 10.46 25.54
C ALA A 273 10.87 11.77 26.34
N ASN A 274 9.63 12.28 26.31
CA ASN A 274 9.24 13.54 26.97
C ASN A 274 7.74 13.58 27.33
N GLY A 275 7.08 12.44 27.41
CA GLY A 275 5.64 12.35 27.62
C GLY A 275 5.24 12.39 29.09
N PRO A 276 3.92 12.55 29.37
CA PRO A 276 3.38 12.46 30.71
C PRO A 276 3.62 11.07 31.32
N PRO A 277 3.81 10.98 32.65
CA PRO A 277 4.10 9.71 33.32
C PRO A 277 2.91 8.71 33.22
N ALA A 278 3.23 7.44 33.42
CA ALA A 278 2.19 6.44 33.68
C ALA A 278 1.55 6.64 35.04
N PRO A 279 0.27 6.29 35.24
CA PRO A 279 -0.38 6.43 36.54
C PRO A 279 0.24 5.50 37.60
N SER A 280 0.16 5.92 38.85
CA SER A 280 0.61 5.16 40.02
C SER A 280 -0.44 5.22 41.12
N ALA A 281 -0.25 4.43 42.17
CA ALA A 281 -1.14 4.48 43.36
C ALA A 281 -1.13 5.86 44.07
N LYS A 282 -0.01 6.61 43.95
CA LYS A 282 0.13 7.95 44.54
C LYS A 282 -0.30 9.07 43.62
N ASP A 283 -0.28 8.84 42.30
CA ASP A 283 -0.66 9.81 41.28
C ASP A 283 -1.55 9.11 40.24
N PRO A 284 -2.86 9.11 40.45
CA PRO A 284 -3.82 8.43 39.60
C PRO A 284 -3.92 9.08 38.19
N ALA A 285 -4.41 8.37 37.23
CA ALA A 285 -4.62 8.88 35.88
C ALA A 285 -5.50 10.12 35.85
N ARG A 286 -5.02 11.18 35.19
CA ARG A 286 -5.83 12.36 34.83
C ARG A 286 -6.22 12.42 33.39
N GLU A 287 -5.58 11.63 32.58
CA GLU A 287 -5.89 11.41 31.17
C GLU A 287 -6.08 9.92 30.93
N ILE A 288 -7.00 9.57 30.06
CA ILE A 288 -7.19 8.21 29.61
C ILE A 288 -7.29 8.17 28.09
N VAL A 289 -6.49 7.34 27.46
CA VAL A 289 -6.53 7.07 26.01
C VAL A 289 -7.22 5.73 25.79
N VAL A 290 -8.29 5.72 25.03
CA VAL A 290 -9.02 4.51 24.69
C VAL A 290 -8.79 4.19 23.22
N LEU A 291 -8.10 3.06 22.97
CA LEU A 291 -7.71 2.58 21.64
C LEU A 291 -8.74 1.58 21.06
N ASP A 292 -9.52 0.94 21.92
CA ASP A 292 -10.62 0.03 21.55
C ASP A 292 -11.90 0.45 22.24
N GLY A 293 -12.91 0.81 21.47
CA GLY A 293 -14.17 1.33 21.99
C GLY A 293 -15.02 0.30 22.72
N THR A 294 -14.81 -0.99 22.48
CA THR A 294 -15.49 -2.06 23.23
C THR A 294 -15.07 -2.10 24.70
N GLU A 295 -13.90 -1.56 25.02
CA GLU A 295 -13.33 -1.51 26.36
C GLU A 295 -13.60 -0.18 27.09
N LEU A 296 -14.38 0.75 26.47
CA LEU A 296 -14.60 2.08 27.02
C LEU A 296 -15.13 2.05 28.46
N ASP A 297 -16.16 1.28 28.74
CA ASP A 297 -16.75 1.23 30.09
C ASP A 297 -15.79 0.71 31.16
N GLY A 298 -14.94 -0.26 30.80
CA GLY A 298 -13.88 -0.78 31.65
C GLY A 298 -12.85 0.31 31.95
N ALA A 299 -12.41 1.01 30.93
CA ALA A 299 -11.46 2.10 31.02
C ALA A 299 -11.97 3.24 31.92
N LEU A 300 -13.23 3.65 31.76
CA LEU A 300 -13.83 4.73 32.55
C LEU A 300 -13.92 4.42 34.05
N LYS A 301 -14.09 3.15 34.40
CA LYS A 301 -14.10 2.69 35.82
C LYS A 301 -12.72 2.77 36.46
N THR A 302 -11.65 2.54 35.69
CA THR A 302 -10.27 2.55 36.22
C THR A 302 -9.71 3.96 36.40
N ALA A 303 -10.25 4.96 35.69
CA ALA A 303 -9.81 6.35 35.74
C ALA A 303 -11.01 7.31 35.89
N PRO A 304 -11.71 7.29 37.04
CA PRO A 304 -12.87 8.15 37.25
C PRO A 304 -12.45 9.64 37.19
N GLY A 305 -13.21 10.43 36.41
CA GLY A 305 -12.96 11.86 36.25
C GLY A 305 -11.76 12.23 35.35
N ALA A 306 -11.04 11.27 34.81
CA ALA A 306 -9.98 11.55 33.84
C ALA A 306 -10.55 12.07 32.50
N ARG A 307 -9.82 13.00 31.84
CA ARG A 307 -10.16 13.46 30.49
C ARG A 307 -9.96 12.31 29.50
N LEU A 308 -10.93 12.11 28.61
CA LEU A 308 -10.96 11.01 27.65
C LEU A 308 -10.39 11.45 26.32
N TRP A 309 -9.42 10.68 25.82
CA TRP A 309 -8.92 10.73 24.44
C TRP A 309 -9.36 9.45 23.73
N ILE A 310 -10.09 9.58 22.63
CA ILE A 310 -10.70 8.43 21.98
C ILE A 310 -10.65 8.60 20.44
N GLY A 311 -10.19 7.56 19.75
CA GLY A 311 -10.16 7.54 18.29
C GLY A 311 -11.58 7.43 17.69
N TRP A 312 -11.74 7.93 16.47
CA TRP A 312 -13.05 7.94 15.80
C TRP A 312 -13.67 6.55 15.66
N GLU A 313 -12.86 5.55 15.29
CA GLU A 313 -13.30 4.17 15.19
C GLU A 313 -13.71 3.61 16.56
N ALA A 314 -12.98 3.94 17.60
CA ALA A 314 -13.32 3.53 18.97
C ALA A 314 -14.64 4.19 19.46
N ILE A 315 -14.90 5.45 19.07
CA ILE A 315 -16.20 6.10 19.33
C ILE A 315 -17.33 5.32 18.67
N ARG A 316 -17.14 4.91 17.42
CA ARG A 316 -18.13 4.15 16.66
C ARG A 316 -18.39 2.77 17.26
N GLN A 317 -17.36 2.09 17.74
CA GLN A 317 -17.45 0.79 18.41
C GLN A 317 -18.18 0.89 19.76
N ALA A 318 -17.86 1.91 20.54
CA ALA A 318 -18.48 2.14 21.85
C ALA A 318 -19.98 2.47 21.73
N GLY A 319 -20.40 3.14 20.65
CA GLY A 319 -21.78 3.54 20.43
C GLY A 319 -22.30 4.66 21.34
N HIS A 320 -21.53 5.07 22.35
CA HIS A 320 -21.86 6.16 23.28
C HIS A 320 -20.59 6.88 23.76
N LEU A 321 -20.78 8.07 24.33
CA LEU A 321 -19.73 8.83 24.99
C LEU A 321 -20.18 9.25 26.37
N PRO A 322 -19.27 9.31 27.38
CA PRO A 322 -19.60 9.76 28.73
C PRO A 322 -20.02 11.23 28.72
N ALA A 323 -21.05 11.57 29.51
CA ALA A 323 -21.56 12.92 29.62
C ALA A 323 -20.91 13.73 30.77
N ASP A 324 -20.19 13.05 31.65
CA ASP A 324 -19.65 13.56 32.93
C ASP A 324 -18.21 14.05 32.87
N ARG A 325 -17.59 14.04 31.69
CA ARG A 325 -16.19 14.41 31.53
C ARG A 325 -15.87 15.05 30.18
N GLU A 326 -14.71 15.69 30.11
CA GLU A 326 -14.15 16.23 28.87
C GLU A 326 -13.72 15.09 27.93
N VAL A 327 -14.11 15.18 26.68
CA VAL A 327 -13.81 14.18 25.62
C VAL A 327 -13.09 14.87 24.48
N ILE A 328 -11.91 14.36 24.13
CA ILE A 328 -11.14 14.78 22.96
C ILE A 328 -11.19 13.65 21.94
N ALA A 329 -11.80 13.89 20.80
CA ALA A 329 -11.78 12.95 19.67
C ALA A 329 -10.45 13.08 18.94
N ILE A 330 -9.81 11.94 18.69
CA ILE A 330 -8.62 11.82 17.85
C ILE A 330 -9.14 11.55 16.42
N ASN A 331 -9.06 12.56 15.57
CA ASN A 331 -9.51 12.47 14.20
C ASN A 331 -8.32 12.24 13.26
N ASP A 332 -8.03 10.98 12.97
CA ASP A 332 -7.04 10.54 12.00
C ASP A 332 -7.61 10.41 10.57
N VAL A 333 -8.84 10.84 10.37
CA VAL A 333 -9.55 10.84 9.08
C VAL A 333 -10.20 12.20 8.78
N PRO A 334 -9.47 13.34 8.94
CA PRO A 334 -10.08 14.68 8.89
C PRO A 334 -10.80 14.97 7.58
N ALA A 335 -10.37 14.37 6.49
CA ALA A 335 -11.01 14.50 5.18
C ALA A 335 -12.31 13.68 5.02
N LEU A 336 -12.54 12.69 5.88
CA LEU A 336 -13.72 11.83 5.81
C LEU A 336 -14.87 12.31 6.70
N ILE A 337 -14.58 13.21 7.64
CA ILE A 337 -15.56 13.78 8.57
C ILE A 337 -15.86 15.20 8.13
N GLY A 338 -16.82 15.35 7.24
CA GLY A 338 -17.20 16.64 6.70
C GLY A 338 -18.65 17.02 7.01
N PRO A 339 -19.03 18.29 6.81
CA PRO A 339 -20.36 18.81 7.12
C PRO A 339 -21.49 18.28 6.22
N ARG A 340 -21.19 17.42 5.25
CA ARG A 340 -22.13 16.95 4.23
C ARG A 340 -22.97 15.74 4.63
N GLY A 341 -22.79 15.17 5.83
CA GLY A 341 -23.57 14.02 6.31
C GLY A 341 -23.33 12.70 5.56
N ASP A 342 -22.29 12.62 4.73
CA ASP A 342 -21.92 11.39 4.01
C ASP A 342 -21.40 10.34 4.98
N SER A 343 -21.64 9.06 4.65
CA SER A 343 -20.95 8.00 5.37
C SER A 343 -19.43 8.09 5.12
N PRO A 344 -18.57 7.68 6.08
CA PRO A 344 -17.11 7.69 5.89
C PRO A 344 -16.67 6.95 4.62
N LEU A 345 -17.36 5.87 4.27
CA LEU A 345 -17.07 5.09 3.06
C LEU A 345 -17.41 5.90 1.77
N ALA A 346 -18.50 6.65 1.76
CA ALA A 346 -18.86 7.51 0.63
C ALA A 346 -17.89 8.70 0.50
N ALA A 347 -17.49 9.31 1.63
CA ALA A 347 -16.48 10.36 1.64
C ALA A 347 -15.13 9.86 1.12
N HIS A 348 -14.71 8.66 1.55
CA HIS A 348 -13.51 8.01 1.05
C HIS A 348 -13.58 7.77 -0.46
N ALA A 349 -14.70 7.24 -0.98
CA ALA A 349 -14.89 7.02 -2.42
C ALA A 349 -14.80 8.34 -3.22
N ARG A 350 -15.41 9.41 -2.70
CA ARG A 350 -15.38 10.74 -3.33
C ARG A 350 -13.96 11.29 -3.40
N LEU A 351 -13.22 11.24 -2.29
CA LEU A 351 -11.82 11.69 -2.27
C LEU A 351 -10.95 10.86 -3.18
N SER A 352 -11.10 9.54 -3.14
CA SER A 352 -10.37 8.62 -4.03
C SER A 352 -10.57 8.97 -5.50
N GLY A 353 -11.81 9.27 -5.90
CA GLY A 353 -12.13 9.69 -7.27
C GLY A 353 -11.49 11.03 -7.64
N ALA A 354 -11.55 12.00 -6.73
CA ALA A 354 -10.98 13.34 -6.97
C ALA A 354 -9.44 13.28 -7.08
N VAL A 355 -8.76 12.59 -6.15
CA VAL A 355 -7.30 12.41 -6.20
C VAL A 355 -6.87 11.63 -7.44
N LEU A 356 -7.56 10.51 -7.74
CA LEU A 356 -7.26 9.70 -8.92
C LEU A 356 -7.37 10.49 -10.22
N ALA A 357 -8.35 11.39 -10.33
CA ALA A 357 -8.49 12.26 -11.49
C ALA A 357 -7.25 13.14 -11.71
N GLU A 358 -6.72 13.78 -10.66
CA GLU A 358 -5.51 14.60 -10.75
C GLU A 358 -4.28 13.77 -11.09
N VAL A 359 -4.15 12.59 -10.46
CA VAL A 359 -3.06 11.65 -10.74
C VAL A 359 -3.09 11.20 -12.21
N LEU A 360 -4.26 10.88 -12.75
CA LEU A 360 -4.39 10.47 -14.15
C LEU A 360 -4.06 11.60 -15.13
N LYS A 361 -4.46 12.84 -14.83
CA LYS A 361 -4.06 14.02 -15.62
C LYS A 361 -2.55 14.18 -15.64
N ALA A 362 -1.90 14.07 -14.47
CA ALA A 362 -0.46 14.24 -14.31
C ALA A 362 0.36 13.09 -14.93
N ALA A 363 -0.13 11.85 -14.84
CA ALA A 363 0.55 10.66 -15.39
C ALA A 363 0.64 10.66 -16.92
N GLY A 364 -0.26 11.38 -17.60
CA GLY A 364 -0.24 11.56 -19.03
C GLY A 364 -0.72 10.34 -19.82
N ARG A 365 -0.54 10.41 -21.15
CA ARG A 365 -1.06 9.40 -22.07
C ARG A 365 -0.30 8.06 -22.02
N ASP A 366 1.00 8.08 -21.79
CA ASP A 366 1.83 6.87 -21.74
C ASP A 366 1.80 6.26 -20.34
N LEU A 367 0.63 5.77 -19.96
CA LEU A 367 0.32 5.31 -18.61
C LEU A 367 0.90 3.92 -18.35
N THR A 368 1.66 3.82 -17.26
CA THR A 368 2.19 2.58 -16.68
C THR A 368 2.00 2.61 -15.17
N ARG A 369 2.16 1.47 -14.49
CA ARG A 369 2.13 1.42 -13.02
C ARG A 369 3.15 2.39 -12.40
N ALA A 370 4.40 2.39 -12.91
CA ALA A 370 5.44 3.29 -12.41
C ALA A 370 5.07 4.76 -12.62
N ARG A 371 4.59 5.15 -13.81
CA ARG A 371 4.16 6.52 -14.08
C ARG A 371 2.94 6.94 -13.25
N LEU A 372 2.00 6.02 -13.02
CA LEU A 372 0.87 6.26 -12.12
C LEU A 372 1.38 6.60 -10.72
N MET A 373 2.31 5.80 -10.18
CA MET A 373 2.86 6.00 -8.83
C MET A 373 3.70 7.28 -8.72
N ALA A 374 4.44 7.65 -9.76
CA ALA A 374 5.23 8.88 -9.81
C ALA A 374 4.39 10.16 -10.00
N ALA A 375 3.14 10.02 -10.44
CA ALA A 375 2.26 11.16 -10.74
C ALA A 375 1.47 11.70 -9.54
N PHE A 376 1.72 11.21 -8.34
CA PHE A 376 1.06 11.71 -7.14
C PHE A 376 1.64 13.08 -6.75
N PRO A 377 0.89 14.18 -6.95
CA PRO A 377 1.38 15.53 -6.72
C PRO A 377 1.19 15.98 -5.27
N ALA A 378 1.85 17.09 -4.89
CA ALA A 378 1.33 17.94 -3.86
C ALA A 378 0.03 18.58 -4.37
N ALA A 379 -1.12 18.29 -3.74
CA ALA A 379 -2.41 18.81 -4.16
C ALA A 379 -3.28 19.16 -2.94
N TRP A 380 -3.95 20.31 -3.03
CA TRP A 380 -5.04 20.66 -2.11
C TRP A 380 -6.35 20.11 -2.66
N LEU A 381 -7.01 19.20 -1.92
CA LEU A 381 -8.29 18.61 -2.30
C LEU A 381 -9.25 18.59 -1.11
N ASP A 382 -10.43 19.20 -1.25
CA ASP A 382 -11.53 19.15 -0.28
C ASP A 382 -11.12 19.45 1.19
N GLY A 383 -10.15 20.37 1.39
CA GLY A 383 -9.64 20.73 2.72
C GLY A 383 -8.55 19.82 3.27
N LEU A 384 -8.12 18.82 2.51
CA LEU A 384 -6.98 17.97 2.81
C LEU A 384 -5.76 18.45 2.02
N ASP A 385 -4.71 18.85 2.74
CA ASP A 385 -3.42 19.19 2.14
C ASP A 385 -2.62 17.90 1.92
N LEU A 386 -2.40 17.56 0.66
CA LEU A 386 -1.68 16.34 0.26
C LEU A 386 -0.31 16.72 -0.28
N ASP A 387 0.75 16.19 0.32
CA ASP A 387 2.12 16.31 -0.15
C ASP A 387 2.81 14.94 -0.15
N TYR A 388 2.79 14.31 -1.31
CA TYR A 388 3.45 13.00 -1.50
C TYR A 388 4.98 13.12 -1.62
N THR A 389 5.56 14.33 -1.66
CA THR A 389 7.00 14.53 -1.54
C THR A 389 7.45 14.40 -0.08
N ALA A 390 6.70 15.05 0.82
CA ALA A 390 6.97 14.99 2.26
C ALA A 390 6.47 13.68 2.90
N HIS A 391 5.35 13.15 2.41
CA HIS A 391 4.67 11.96 2.92
C HIS A 391 4.35 10.96 1.79
N PRO A 392 5.37 10.26 1.24
CA PRO A 392 5.20 9.44 0.03
C PRO A 392 4.11 8.37 0.14
N LEU A 393 3.95 7.77 1.32
CA LEU A 393 2.97 6.71 1.57
C LEU A 393 1.55 7.25 1.74
N THR A 394 1.38 8.30 2.53
CA THR A 394 0.08 8.76 3.05
C THR A 394 -0.38 10.09 2.49
N GLY A 395 0.49 10.83 1.82
CA GLY A 395 0.21 12.20 1.35
C GLY A 395 -0.01 13.22 2.46
N THR A 396 -0.19 12.77 3.72
CA THR A 396 -0.43 13.64 4.87
C THR A 396 -0.04 12.97 6.18
N ALA A 397 0.36 13.79 7.15
CA ALA A 397 0.52 13.38 8.56
C ALA A 397 -0.53 14.05 9.46
N ARG A 398 -1.54 14.70 8.88
CA ARG A 398 -2.53 15.49 9.63
C ARG A 398 -3.42 14.61 10.50
N VAL A 399 -3.41 14.92 11.81
CA VAL A 399 -4.35 14.36 12.80
C VAL A 399 -4.96 15.54 13.54
N ASP A 400 -6.28 15.63 13.58
CA ASP A 400 -6.98 16.69 14.30
C ASP A 400 -7.43 16.18 15.69
N PHE A 401 -7.40 17.06 16.69
CA PHE A 401 -7.85 16.79 18.05
C PHE A 401 -9.05 17.68 18.35
N LEU A 402 -10.23 17.08 18.38
CA LEU A 402 -11.50 17.80 18.45
C LEU A 402 -12.11 17.68 19.86
N PRO A 403 -12.22 18.77 20.64
CA PRO A 403 -13.01 18.74 21.85
C PRO A 403 -14.49 18.53 21.48
N LEU A 404 -15.08 17.45 21.99
CA LEU A 404 -16.49 17.15 21.78
C LEU A 404 -17.36 17.65 22.92
N ARG A 405 -16.77 17.81 24.10
CA ARG A 405 -17.38 18.35 25.32
C ARG A 405 -16.31 18.97 26.21
#